data_f2b3397fe96e3ff7fbb32013075e42c7
#
_entry.id   f2b3397fe96e3ff7fbb32013075e42c7
#
_cell.length_a   1.000
_cell.length_b   1.000
_cell.length_c   1.000
_cell.angle_alpha   90.00
_cell.angle_beta   90.00
_cell.angle_gamma   90.00
#
_symmetry.space_group_name_H-M   'P 1'
#
loop_
_entity.id
_entity.type
_entity.pdbx_description
1 polymer ?
#
loop_
_entity_poly.entity_id
_entity_poly.type
_entity_poly.pdbx_seq_one_letter_code
_entity_poly.pdbx_strand_id
1 'polypeptide(L)'
;MTHPSIHARTNPDKIAYQMAGTGKAITYRELDELSNQGANLFRSLGLKAGDHIALLMENRLAFMELCWAAQRSGLYYTAISRYLKQDEIDYIIDDCGAKVVITTPKCADQIKALIKGAPGEPIFYMVDEPLPGFRSYDKEAAVQPTTPVADEVAGYDMLYSSGTTGRPKGIKKAFEGNKIDVPNAFLRVLCADMCGMNAESTYLSPAPLYHAAPLRFNMMAIVLGGTSIIMEHFDAEDFLKLVEKYKVTQSQLVPTMFVRMLKLPDEVRAKYNVSTLKGAIHAAAPCPVDVKAKMIEWWGPILIEYYAGSEGNGVTVCNSQQWLEHRGSVGRAVVGKIKILDENDEEQPTGEIGTVYFADAPAFTYHNDPEKTKKAYNAKGWSTLGDVGYLDKDGFLFLTDRKSYMIISGGVNIYPQETEDVLITHPDIADVAVFGVPNEEMGEEVKAVVQPHDMSSAGKALEADLIAYCKTRLSAIKCPRSIDFEAELPRTPTGKLVKRHLRDRYWPKTAAKI
;
A
#
# COMPACT_ATOMS: atom_id res chain seq x y z
N MET A 1 12.53 -17.42 -16.82
CA MET A 1 11.33 -17.01 -17.57
C MET A 1 10.12 -17.25 -16.67
N THR A 2 9.35 -16.25 -16.41
CA THR A 2 8.32 -16.29 -15.36
C THR A 2 7.15 -15.39 -15.76
N HIS A 3 6.12 -15.97 -16.38
CA HIS A 3 4.87 -15.30 -16.75
C HIS A 3 3.72 -16.33 -16.61
N PRO A 4 2.48 -15.93 -16.28
CA PRO A 4 1.32 -16.85 -16.19
C PRO A 4 1.14 -17.77 -17.40
N SER A 5 1.42 -17.28 -18.62
CA SER A 5 1.34 -18.10 -19.84
C SER A 5 2.26 -19.31 -19.86
N ILE A 6 3.35 -19.30 -19.09
CA ILE A 6 4.25 -20.46 -18.95
C ILE A 6 3.58 -21.52 -18.10
N HIS A 7 2.98 -21.09 -16.99
CA HIS A 7 2.24 -22.00 -16.10
C HIS A 7 0.95 -22.51 -16.74
N ALA A 8 0.30 -21.69 -17.58
CA ALA A 8 -0.85 -22.14 -18.39
C ALA A 8 -0.51 -23.30 -19.34
N ARG A 9 0.73 -23.36 -19.84
CA ARG A 9 1.21 -24.48 -20.67
C ARG A 9 1.66 -25.70 -19.87
N THR A 10 2.22 -25.49 -18.67
CA THR A 10 2.83 -26.58 -17.87
C THR A 10 1.89 -27.14 -16.81
N ASN A 11 0.97 -26.33 -16.29
CA ASN A 11 0.01 -26.70 -15.26
C ASN A 11 -1.33 -25.97 -15.44
N PRO A 12 -2.02 -26.19 -16.59
CA PRO A 12 -3.16 -25.39 -17.03
C PRO A 12 -4.33 -25.35 -16.05
N ASP A 13 -4.62 -26.47 -15.40
CA ASP A 13 -5.82 -26.64 -14.58
C ASP A 13 -5.59 -26.23 -13.10
N LYS A 14 -4.36 -25.80 -12.76
CA LYS A 14 -4.06 -25.25 -11.45
C LYS A 14 -4.78 -23.90 -11.26
N ILE A 15 -5.37 -23.69 -10.08
CA ILE A 15 -5.98 -22.41 -9.72
C ILE A 15 -4.88 -21.34 -9.63
N ALA A 16 -5.05 -20.26 -10.40
CA ALA A 16 -4.23 -19.07 -10.32
C ALA A 16 -4.79 -18.12 -9.24
N TYR A 17 -6.04 -17.71 -9.38
CA TYR A 17 -6.71 -16.81 -8.45
C TYR A 17 -8.02 -17.40 -7.94
N GLN A 18 -8.34 -17.17 -6.67
CA GLN A 18 -9.63 -17.51 -6.07
C GLN A 18 -10.09 -16.42 -5.13
N MET A 19 -11.38 -16.08 -5.18
CA MET A 19 -12.01 -15.18 -4.21
C MET A 19 -12.32 -15.92 -2.91
N ALA A 20 -11.95 -15.33 -1.78
CA ALA A 20 -12.08 -15.96 -0.46
C ALA A 20 -13.55 -16.16 -0.04
N GLY A 21 -14.40 -15.15 -0.26
CA GLY A 21 -15.81 -15.14 0.15
C GLY A 21 -16.69 -15.92 -0.80
N THR A 22 -16.62 -15.64 -2.11
CA THR A 22 -17.49 -16.29 -3.11
C THR A 22 -17.01 -17.67 -3.53
N GLY A 23 -15.74 -18.00 -3.33
CA GLY A 23 -15.10 -19.22 -3.81
C GLY A 23 -14.89 -19.30 -5.33
N LYS A 24 -15.33 -18.29 -6.10
CA LYS A 24 -15.08 -18.23 -7.54
C LYS A 24 -13.58 -18.26 -7.80
N ALA A 25 -13.15 -19.04 -8.78
CA ALA A 25 -11.74 -19.23 -9.10
C ALA A 25 -11.53 -19.18 -10.62
N ILE A 26 -10.31 -18.87 -11.02
CA ILE A 26 -9.81 -19.03 -12.39
C ILE A 26 -8.51 -19.81 -12.37
N THR A 27 -8.35 -20.70 -13.32
CA THR A 27 -7.15 -21.49 -13.54
C THR A 27 -6.09 -20.70 -14.30
N TYR A 28 -4.87 -21.21 -14.40
CA TYR A 28 -3.82 -20.59 -15.23
C TYR A 28 -4.20 -20.56 -16.71
N ARG A 29 -4.88 -21.58 -17.22
CA ARG A 29 -5.41 -21.62 -18.59
C ARG A 29 -6.42 -20.50 -18.81
N GLU A 30 -7.43 -20.42 -17.96
CA GLU A 30 -8.46 -19.38 -18.05
C GLU A 30 -7.86 -17.97 -17.93
N LEU A 31 -6.91 -17.77 -17.01
CA LEU A 31 -6.23 -16.48 -16.87
C LEU A 31 -5.45 -16.10 -18.14
N ASP A 32 -4.76 -17.06 -18.77
CA ASP A 32 -4.03 -16.81 -20.02
C ASP A 32 -4.99 -16.46 -21.15
N GLU A 33 -6.08 -17.23 -21.32
CA GLU A 33 -7.11 -17.00 -22.34
C GLU A 33 -7.81 -15.65 -22.15
N LEU A 34 -8.30 -15.35 -20.95
CA LEU A 34 -8.99 -14.10 -20.63
C LEU A 34 -8.08 -12.88 -20.78
N SER A 35 -6.83 -12.98 -20.33
CA SER A 35 -5.88 -11.87 -20.50
C SER A 35 -5.48 -11.65 -21.96
N ASN A 36 -5.44 -12.70 -22.78
CA ASN A 36 -5.25 -12.58 -24.24
C ASN A 36 -6.44 -11.90 -24.90
N GLN A 37 -7.66 -12.29 -24.54
CA GLN A 37 -8.89 -11.68 -25.04
C GLN A 37 -8.95 -10.18 -24.70
N GLY A 38 -8.63 -9.82 -23.44
CA GLY A 38 -8.52 -8.41 -23.03
C GLY A 38 -7.46 -7.64 -23.81
N ALA A 39 -6.26 -8.22 -24.01
CA ALA A 39 -5.19 -7.62 -24.79
C ALA A 39 -5.59 -7.39 -26.25
N ASN A 40 -6.23 -8.38 -26.88
CA ASN A 40 -6.75 -8.26 -28.26
C ASN A 40 -7.89 -7.24 -28.34
N LEU A 41 -8.77 -7.15 -27.35
CA LEU A 41 -9.78 -6.08 -27.29
C LEU A 41 -9.11 -4.70 -27.25
N PHE A 42 -8.11 -4.49 -26.40
CA PHE A 42 -7.39 -3.20 -26.37
C PHE A 42 -6.74 -2.86 -27.72
N ARG A 43 -6.17 -3.84 -28.40
CA ARG A 43 -5.61 -3.63 -29.76
C ARG A 43 -6.70 -3.31 -30.79
N SER A 44 -7.87 -3.95 -30.72
CA SER A 44 -9.00 -3.69 -31.62
C SER A 44 -9.56 -2.27 -31.46
N LEU A 45 -9.41 -1.68 -30.26
CA LEU A 45 -9.76 -0.29 -29.96
C LEU A 45 -8.66 0.71 -30.37
N GLY A 46 -7.55 0.24 -30.95
CA GLY A 46 -6.44 1.07 -31.42
C GLY A 46 -5.42 1.45 -30.34
N LEU A 47 -5.48 0.86 -29.15
CA LEU A 47 -4.46 1.09 -28.12
C LEU A 47 -3.13 0.45 -28.54
N LYS A 48 -2.06 1.17 -28.28
CA LYS A 48 -0.68 0.76 -28.57
C LYS A 48 0.14 0.65 -27.30
N ALA A 49 1.27 -0.01 -27.35
CA ALA A 49 2.23 -0.05 -26.25
C ALA A 49 2.56 1.38 -25.77
N GLY A 50 2.51 1.58 -24.45
CA GLY A 50 2.67 2.89 -23.81
C GLY A 50 1.36 3.66 -23.58
N ASP A 51 0.24 3.23 -24.16
CA ASP A 51 -1.07 3.81 -23.84
C ASP A 51 -1.58 3.40 -22.45
N HIS A 52 -2.60 4.09 -21.96
CA HIS A 52 -3.09 3.94 -20.59
C HIS A 52 -4.52 3.43 -20.54
N ILE A 53 -4.78 2.58 -19.54
CA ILE A 53 -6.14 2.22 -19.09
C ILE A 53 -6.29 2.54 -17.60
N ALA A 54 -7.51 2.75 -17.15
CA ALA A 54 -7.83 2.95 -15.73
C ALA A 54 -8.86 1.90 -15.25
N LEU A 55 -8.66 1.41 -14.03
CA LEU A 55 -9.51 0.42 -13.38
C LEU A 55 -10.09 1.01 -12.10
N LEU A 56 -11.42 1.08 -12.00
CA LEU A 56 -12.14 1.50 -10.81
C LEU A 56 -13.10 0.40 -10.39
N MET A 57 -12.68 -0.48 -9.51
CA MET A 57 -13.49 -1.62 -9.07
C MET A 57 -13.05 -2.14 -7.69
N GLU A 58 -13.90 -2.94 -7.08
CA GLU A 58 -13.60 -3.71 -5.87
C GLU A 58 -12.64 -4.87 -6.15
N ASN A 59 -12.13 -5.52 -5.07
CA ASN A 59 -11.36 -6.76 -5.19
C ASN A 59 -12.22 -7.84 -5.86
N ARG A 60 -11.77 -8.33 -7.00
CA ARG A 60 -12.44 -9.37 -7.80
C ARG A 60 -11.47 -10.00 -8.80
N LEU A 61 -11.85 -11.14 -9.38
CA LEU A 61 -11.00 -11.85 -10.36
C LEU A 61 -10.72 -11.00 -11.60
N ALA A 62 -11.73 -10.33 -12.14
CA ALA A 62 -11.59 -9.47 -13.32
C ALA A 62 -10.55 -8.34 -13.13
N PHE A 63 -10.30 -7.90 -11.88
CA PHE A 63 -9.24 -6.92 -11.61
C PHE A 63 -7.87 -7.46 -12.05
N MET A 64 -7.58 -8.70 -11.66
CA MET A 64 -6.29 -9.33 -11.99
C MET A 64 -6.21 -9.72 -13.47
N GLU A 65 -7.30 -10.20 -14.04
CA GLU A 65 -7.43 -10.47 -15.48
C GLU A 65 -7.06 -9.23 -16.32
N LEU A 66 -7.67 -8.08 -16.00
CA LEU A 66 -7.43 -6.81 -16.67
C LEU A 66 -5.99 -6.30 -16.49
N CYS A 67 -5.41 -6.47 -15.30
CA CYS A 67 -4.01 -6.15 -15.06
C CYS A 67 -3.08 -7.00 -15.93
N TRP A 68 -3.36 -8.31 -16.09
CA TRP A 68 -2.58 -9.18 -16.97
C TRP A 68 -2.80 -8.87 -18.45
N ALA A 69 -4.04 -8.53 -18.85
CA ALA A 69 -4.32 -8.08 -20.22
C ALA A 69 -3.53 -6.81 -20.58
N ALA A 70 -3.47 -5.84 -19.67
CA ALA A 70 -2.69 -4.62 -19.85
C ALA A 70 -1.18 -4.90 -19.83
N GLN A 71 -0.71 -5.76 -18.89
CA GLN A 71 0.69 -6.11 -18.75
C GLN A 71 1.25 -6.75 -20.03
N ARG A 72 0.52 -7.71 -20.62
CA ARG A 72 0.99 -8.42 -21.83
C ARG A 72 0.81 -7.62 -23.12
N SER A 73 0.03 -6.54 -23.08
CA SER A 73 -0.18 -5.66 -24.24
C SER A 73 0.60 -4.35 -24.19
N GLY A 74 1.55 -4.21 -23.27
CA GLY A 74 2.42 -3.04 -23.14
C GLY A 74 1.71 -1.80 -22.64
N LEU A 75 0.55 -1.92 -22.01
CA LEU A 75 -0.21 -0.77 -21.53
C LEU A 75 0.20 -0.39 -20.10
N TYR A 76 0.08 0.90 -19.80
CA TYR A 76 0.01 1.33 -18.41
C TYR A 76 -1.41 1.08 -17.87
N TYR A 77 -1.50 0.56 -16.67
CA TYR A 77 -2.78 0.37 -15.98
C TYR A 77 -2.77 1.09 -14.64
N THR A 78 -3.77 1.98 -14.49
CA THR A 78 -3.96 2.80 -13.30
C THR A 78 -5.10 2.24 -12.47
N ALA A 79 -4.76 1.66 -11.33
CA ALA A 79 -5.74 1.14 -10.37
C ALA A 79 -6.19 2.28 -9.44
N ILE A 80 -7.47 2.64 -9.51
CA ILE A 80 -8.05 3.76 -8.77
C ILE A 80 -8.79 3.25 -7.53
N SER A 81 -8.54 3.89 -6.40
CA SER A 81 -9.28 3.60 -5.17
C SER A 81 -10.73 4.07 -5.27
N ARG A 82 -11.68 3.16 -5.07
CA ARG A 82 -13.11 3.46 -5.04
C ARG A 82 -13.56 4.29 -3.81
N TYR A 83 -12.66 4.59 -2.90
CA TYR A 83 -12.92 5.39 -1.70
C TYR A 83 -12.47 6.85 -1.85
N LEU A 84 -11.91 7.21 -3.00
CA LEU A 84 -11.60 8.59 -3.32
C LEU A 84 -12.88 9.40 -3.59
N LYS A 85 -12.77 10.71 -3.43
CA LYS A 85 -13.84 11.64 -3.82
C LYS A 85 -13.91 11.76 -5.34
N GLN A 86 -15.05 12.23 -5.82
CA GLN A 86 -15.31 12.38 -7.26
C GLN A 86 -14.21 13.19 -7.95
N ASP A 87 -13.86 14.35 -7.42
CA ASP A 87 -12.84 15.25 -7.97
C ASP A 87 -11.43 14.63 -8.04
N GLU A 88 -11.11 13.71 -7.12
CA GLU A 88 -9.84 12.97 -7.14
C GLU A 88 -9.85 11.87 -8.21
N ILE A 89 -10.98 11.17 -8.38
CA ILE A 89 -11.15 10.14 -9.41
C ILE A 89 -11.09 10.78 -10.80
N ASP A 90 -11.82 11.87 -11.01
CA ASP A 90 -11.84 12.62 -12.25
C ASP A 90 -10.44 13.10 -12.63
N TYR A 91 -9.74 13.68 -11.64
CA TYR A 91 -8.35 14.11 -11.82
C TYR A 91 -7.43 12.96 -12.22
N ILE A 92 -7.52 11.79 -11.59
CA ILE A 92 -6.64 10.65 -11.90
C ILE A 92 -6.90 10.13 -13.31
N ILE A 93 -8.17 10.02 -13.73
CA ILE A 93 -8.53 9.54 -15.07
C ILE A 93 -7.99 10.49 -16.16
N ASP A 94 -8.13 11.81 -15.93
CA ASP A 94 -7.62 12.83 -16.83
C ASP A 94 -6.08 12.86 -16.85
N ASP A 95 -5.44 12.95 -15.69
CA ASP A 95 -3.99 13.06 -15.56
C ASP A 95 -3.24 11.84 -16.09
N CYS A 96 -3.75 10.63 -15.88
CA CYS A 96 -3.12 9.42 -16.45
C CYS A 96 -3.35 9.30 -17.96
N GLY A 97 -4.26 10.05 -18.54
CA GLY A 97 -4.59 9.99 -19.97
C GLY A 97 -5.16 8.63 -20.39
N ALA A 98 -6.01 8.05 -19.55
CA ALA A 98 -6.63 6.75 -19.82
C ALA A 98 -7.50 6.80 -21.08
N LYS A 99 -7.21 5.92 -22.06
CA LYS A 99 -8.04 5.75 -23.26
C LYS A 99 -9.24 4.82 -23.03
N VAL A 100 -9.12 3.95 -22.06
CA VAL A 100 -10.18 3.02 -21.63
C VAL A 100 -10.29 3.08 -20.11
N VAL A 101 -11.51 3.21 -19.61
CA VAL A 101 -11.85 3.14 -18.18
C VAL A 101 -12.77 1.95 -17.95
N ILE A 102 -12.41 1.07 -17.04
CA ILE A 102 -13.16 -0.16 -16.77
C ILE A 102 -13.64 -0.15 -15.32
N THR A 103 -14.93 -0.41 -15.13
CA THR A 103 -15.58 -0.37 -13.83
C THR A 103 -16.53 -1.55 -13.62
N THR A 104 -17.23 -1.53 -12.50
CA THR A 104 -18.30 -2.47 -12.13
C THR A 104 -19.58 -1.72 -11.81
N PRO A 105 -20.76 -2.37 -11.79
CA PRO A 105 -22.00 -1.73 -11.35
C PRO A 105 -21.88 -1.07 -9.97
N LYS A 106 -21.09 -1.65 -9.06
CA LYS A 106 -20.86 -1.14 -7.70
C LYS A 106 -20.14 0.22 -7.66
N CYS A 107 -19.31 0.50 -8.66
CA CYS A 107 -18.51 1.72 -8.74
C CYS A 107 -18.97 2.68 -9.86
N ALA A 108 -20.03 2.34 -10.58
CA ALA A 108 -20.49 3.09 -11.76
C ALA A 108 -20.85 4.55 -11.46
N ASP A 109 -21.50 4.82 -10.33
CA ASP A 109 -21.95 6.17 -9.99
C ASP A 109 -20.79 7.15 -9.84
N GLN A 110 -19.61 6.67 -9.49
CA GLN A 110 -18.39 7.48 -9.31
C GLN A 110 -17.79 7.98 -10.63
N ILE A 111 -18.11 7.37 -11.78
CA ILE A 111 -17.56 7.78 -13.09
C ILE A 111 -18.64 8.08 -14.13
N LYS A 112 -19.91 7.83 -13.82
CA LYS A 112 -21.02 8.06 -14.74
C LYS A 112 -21.10 9.48 -15.27
N ALA A 113 -20.75 10.46 -14.45
CA ALA A 113 -20.75 11.88 -14.84
C ALA A 113 -19.66 12.23 -15.85
N LEU A 114 -18.64 11.39 -16.02
CA LEU A 114 -17.56 11.56 -17.00
C LEU A 114 -17.95 11.13 -18.42
N ILE A 115 -19.02 10.36 -18.58
CA ILE A 115 -19.48 9.84 -19.85
C ILE A 115 -20.31 10.91 -20.57
N LYS A 116 -19.68 11.67 -21.45
CA LYS A 116 -20.34 12.74 -22.23
C LYS A 116 -20.50 12.39 -23.70
N GLY A 117 -19.78 11.36 -24.17
CA GLY A 117 -19.79 10.92 -25.57
C GLY A 117 -19.10 11.89 -26.53
N ALA A 118 -18.18 12.72 -26.03
CA ALA A 118 -17.45 13.66 -26.84
C ALA A 118 -16.24 13.01 -27.56
N PRO A 119 -15.83 13.49 -28.74
CA PRO A 119 -14.64 12.99 -29.41
C PRO A 119 -13.38 13.13 -28.54
N GLY A 120 -12.60 12.05 -28.39
CA GLY A 120 -11.37 12.03 -27.60
C GLY A 120 -11.55 11.66 -26.13
N GLU A 121 -12.77 11.43 -25.69
CA GLU A 121 -13.03 10.89 -24.34
C GLU A 121 -12.60 9.42 -24.22
N PRO A 122 -12.31 8.93 -22.99
CA PRO A 122 -12.09 7.52 -22.73
C PRO A 122 -13.31 6.67 -23.17
N ILE A 123 -13.04 5.44 -23.59
CA ILE A 123 -14.10 4.45 -23.77
C ILE A 123 -14.40 3.84 -22.40
N PHE A 124 -15.67 3.88 -21.99
CA PHE A 124 -16.10 3.36 -20.71
C PHE A 124 -16.66 1.95 -20.83
N TYR A 125 -16.01 1.00 -20.17
CA TYR A 125 -16.44 -0.39 -20.08
C TYR A 125 -16.94 -0.74 -18.69
N MET A 126 -17.86 -1.71 -18.65
CA MET A 126 -18.32 -2.31 -17.41
C MET A 126 -18.17 -3.83 -17.49
N VAL A 127 -17.63 -4.40 -16.42
CA VAL A 127 -17.65 -5.84 -16.16
C VAL A 127 -19.02 -6.20 -15.58
N ASP A 128 -19.52 -7.39 -15.82
CA ASP A 128 -20.89 -7.87 -15.58
C ASP A 128 -21.92 -7.14 -16.51
N GLU A 129 -23.18 -7.05 -16.10
CA GLU A 129 -24.21 -6.40 -16.94
C GLU A 129 -24.01 -4.88 -16.99
N PRO A 130 -23.82 -4.31 -18.19
CA PRO A 130 -23.50 -2.90 -18.33
C PRO A 130 -24.73 -2.03 -18.07
N LEU A 131 -24.52 -0.93 -17.33
CA LEU A 131 -25.49 0.15 -17.18
C LEU A 131 -25.48 1.07 -18.42
N PRO A 132 -26.54 1.87 -18.64
CA PRO A 132 -26.57 2.83 -19.75
C PRO A 132 -25.35 3.75 -19.79
N GLY A 133 -24.76 3.88 -20.97
CA GLY A 133 -23.54 4.66 -21.21
C GLY A 133 -22.25 3.84 -21.17
N PHE A 134 -22.28 2.63 -20.65
CA PHE A 134 -21.13 1.74 -20.63
C PHE A 134 -21.23 0.66 -21.72
N ARG A 135 -20.08 0.28 -22.28
CA ARG A 135 -19.94 -0.91 -23.12
C ARG A 135 -19.71 -2.14 -22.25
N SER A 136 -20.14 -3.32 -22.72
CA SER A 136 -19.90 -4.57 -22.01
C SER A 136 -18.48 -5.08 -22.27
N TYR A 137 -17.64 -5.08 -21.24
CA TYR A 137 -16.31 -5.68 -21.33
C TYR A 137 -16.42 -7.18 -21.64
N ASP A 138 -17.22 -7.90 -20.88
CA ASP A 138 -17.34 -9.36 -21.00
C ASP A 138 -17.79 -9.81 -22.39
N LYS A 139 -18.78 -9.15 -22.97
CA LYS A 139 -19.29 -9.50 -24.31
C LYS A 139 -18.28 -9.20 -25.41
N GLU A 140 -17.59 -8.05 -25.33
CA GLU A 140 -16.65 -7.65 -26.37
C GLU A 140 -15.29 -8.34 -26.25
N ALA A 141 -14.85 -8.68 -25.04
CA ALA A 141 -13.66 -9.49 -24.84
C ALA A 141 -13.88 -10.96 -25.26
N ALA A 142 -15.04 -11.54 -24.95
CA ALA A 142 -15.33 -12.95 -25.26
C ALA A 142 -15.26 -13.32 -26.75
N VAL A 143 -15.41 -12.34 -27.64
CA VAL A 143 -15.31 -12.59 -29.10
C VAL A 143 -13.89 -12.35 -29.64
N GLN A 144 -12.95 -11.94 -28.80
CA GLN A 144 -11.56 -11.73 -29.18
C GLN A 144 -10.76 -13.04 -29.17
N PRO A 145 -9.63 -13.09 -29.92
CA PRO A 145 -8.74 -14.25 -29.88
C PRO A 145 -8.19 -14.55 -28.48
N THR A 146 -8.11 -15.83 -28.12
CA THR A 146 -7.45 -16.31 -26.90
C THR A 146 -5.93 -16.48 -27.06
N THR A 147 -5.39 -16.12 -28.23
CA THR A 147 -3.96 -16.16 -28.53
C THR A 147 -3.29 -14.81 -28.27
N PRO A 148 -1.99 -14.76 -27.97
CA PRO A 148 -1.27 -13.52 -27.74
C PRO A 148 -1.37 -12.51 -28.89
N VAL A 149 -1.33 -11.23 -28.56
CA VAL A 149 -1.16 -10.16 -29.55
C VAL A 149 0.22 -10.29 -30.24
N ALA A 150 0.31 -9.91 -31.51
CA ALA A 150 1.53 -10.08 -32.31
C ALA A 150 2.73 -9.28 -31.77
N ASP A 151 2.47 -8.15 -31.11
CA ASP A 151 3.45 -7.21 -30.56
C ASP A 151 3.50 -7.28 -29.02
N GLU A 152 3.42 -8.48 -28.45
CA GLU A 152 3.39 -8.70 -27.00
C GLU A 152 4.66 -8.12 -26.34
N VAL A 153 4.45 -7.20 -25.39
CA VAL A 153 5.50 -6.48 -24.67
C VAL A 153 4.99 -6.10 -23.27
N ALA A 154 5.90 -6.01 -22.30
CA ALA A 154 5.53 -5.76 -20.90
C ALA A 154 4.99 -4.35 -20.68
N GLY A 155 3.78 -4.26 -20.16
CA GLY A 155 3.19 -3.06 -19.59
C GLY A 155 3.46 -2.94 -18.09
N TYR A 156 3.08 -1.81 -17.52
CA TYR A 156 3.41 -1.46 -16.14
C TYR A 156 2.23 -0.86 -15.39
N ASP A 157 2.18 -1.10 -14.09
CA ASP A 157 1.31 -0.32 -13.22
C ASP A 157 1.78 1.14 -13.17
N MET A 158 0.84 2.06 -13.32
CA MET A 158 1.00 3.47 -13.02
C MET A 158 0.03 3.84 -11.91
N LEU A 159 0.55 3.95 -10.69
CA LEU A 159 -0.28 4.14 -9.50
C LEU A 159 -0.17 5.56 -8.95
N TYR A 160 -1.23 5.97 -8.28
CA TYR A 160 -1.31 7.27 -7.64
C TYR A 160 -1.13 7.13 -6.13
N SER A 161 -0.18 7.87 -5.56
CA SER A 161 -0.02 7.97 -4.12
C SER A 161 -0.90 9.11 -3.57
N SER A 162 -1.51 8.89 -2.40
CA SER A 162 -2.17 9.97 -1.66
C SER A 162 -1.11 10.96 -1.20
N GLY A 163 -0.98 12.08 -1.91
CA GLY A 163 -0.07 13.15 -1.52
C GLY A 163 -0.44 13.70 -0.13
N THR A 164 0.54 13.87 0.75
CA THR A 164 0.34 14.51 2.07
C THR A 164 -0.03 15.99 1.94
N THR A 165 0.18 16.59 0.77
CA THR A 165 0.11 18.04 0.53
C THR A 165 -0.86 18.46 -0.57
N GLY A 166 -1.74 17.59 -1.10
CA GLY A 166 -2.64 18.00 -2.19
C GLY A 166 -3.19 16.83 -3.02
N ARG A 167 -3.28 17.04 -4.33
CA ARG A 167 -3.80 16.06 -5.29
C ARG A 167 -2.97 14.77 -5.32
N PRO A 168 -3.56 13.61 -5.64
CA PRO A 168 -2.84 12.36 -5.87
C PRO A 168 -1.69 12.53 -6.87
N LYS A 169 -0.58 11.83 -6.64
CA LYS A 169 0.63 11.91 -7.47
C LYS A 169 0.77 10.63 -8.29
N GLY A 170 0.78 10.74 -9.60
CA GLY A 170 1.05 9.63 -10.52
C GLY A 170 2.53 9.27 -10.52
N ILE A 171 2.84 7.99 -10.36
CA ILE A 171 4.20 7.48 -10.40
C ILE A 171 4.32 6.61 -11.64
N LYS A 172 5.00 7.13 -12.65
CA LYS A 172 5.15 6.48 -13.96
C LYS A 172 6.57 5.99 -14.16
N LYS A 173 6.73 4.69 -14.38
CA LYS A 173 7.99 4.12 -14.83
C LYS A 173 8.21 4.43 -16.31
N ALA A 174 9.46 4.58 -16.72
CA ALA A 174 9.80 4.66 -18.13
C ALA A 174 9.34 3.38 -18.87
N PHE A 175 8.81 3.54 -20.08
CA PHE A 175 8.48 2.41 -20.92
C PHE A 175 9.75 1.85 -21.58
N GLU A 176 10.14 0.63 -21.21
CA GLU A 176 11.42 0.04 -21.63
C GLU A 176 11.26 -0.96 -22.79
N GLY A 177 10.03 -1.35 -23.15
CA GLY A 177 9.78 -2.36 -24.18
C GLY A 177 10.28 -3.76 -23.81
N ASN A 178 10.35 -4.09 -22.53
CA ASN A 178 10.81 -5.38 -22.03
C ASN A 178 9.87 -6.52 -22.49
N LYS A 179 10.41 -7.73 -22.54
CA LYS A 179 9.60 -8.94 -22.71
C LYS A 179 8.69 -9.14 -21.50
N ILE A 180 7.51 -9.73 -21.72
CA ILE A 180 6.50 -9.96 -20.69
C ILE A 180 6.98 -10.87 -19.56
N ASP A 181 7.95 -11.72 -19.80
CA ASP A 181 8.48 -12.73 -18.88
C ASP A 181 9.68 -12.25 -18.04
N VAL A 182 9.98 -10.96 -18.06
CA VAL A 182 10.99 -10.32 -17.21
C VAL A 182 10.32 -9.79 -15.93
N PRO A 183 10.46 -10.47 -14.79
CA PRO A 183 9.81 -10.05 -13.55
C PRO A 183 10.54 -8.88 -12.90
N ASN A 184 9.84 -8.17 -12.00
CA ASN A 184 10.49 -7.22 -11.12
C ASN A 184 11.52 -7.93 -10.22
N ALA A 185 12.80 -7.62 -10.41
CA ALA A 185 13.90 -8.32 -9.74
C ALA A 185 13.82 -8.21 -8.21
N PHE A 186 13.52 -7.03 -7.67
CA PHE A 186 13.39 -6.83 -6.22
C PHE A 186 12.25 -7.67 -5.64
N LEU A 187 11.05 -7.58 -6.23
CA LEU A 187 9.90 -8.36 -5.75
C LEU A 187 10.15 -9.86 -5.85
N ARG A 188 10.86 -10.31 -6.89
CA ARG A 188 11.23 -11.72 -7.01
C ARG A 188 12.15 -12.16 -5.86
N VAL A 189 13.20 -11.38 -5.55
CA VAL A 189 14.09 -11.66 -4.42
C VAL A 189 13.30 -11.68 -3.11
N LEU A 190 12.47 -10.66 -2.86
CA LEU A 190 11.68 -10.57 -1.64
C LEU A 190 10.70 -11.74 -1.50
N CYS A 191 9.98 -12.10 -2.56
CA CYS A 191 8.97 -13.16 -2.51
C CYS A 191 9.59 -14.55 -2.55
N ALA A 192 10.49 -14.83 -3.50
CA ALA A 192 11.04 -16.17 -3.70
C ALA A 192 12.20 -16.45 -2.74
N ASP A 193 13.22 -15.59 -2.70
CA ASP A 193 14.46 -15.92 -2.02
C ASP A 193 14.36 -15.66 -0.51
N MET A 194 13.65 -14.59 -0.08
CA MET A 194 13.51 -14.27 1.34
C MET A 194 12.26 -14.87 1.99
N CYS A 195 11.13 -14.91 1.28
CA CYS A 195 9.85 -15.41 1.80
C CYS A 195 9.54 -16.85 1.41
N GLY A 196 10.37 -17.48 0.59
CA GLY A 196 10.24 -18.86 0.16
C GLY A 196 9.04 -19.14 -0.75
N MET A 197 8.50 -18.12 -1.41
CA MET A 197 7.36 -18.26 -2.32
C MET A 197 7.77 -19.00 -3.60
N ASN A 198 6.98 -19.99 -4.00
CA ASN A 198 7.23 -20.83 -5.16
C ASN A 198 5.92 -21.39 -5.74
N ALA A 199 6.02 -22.33 -6.68
CA ALA A 199 4.85 -22.93 -7.32
C ALA A 199 3.89 -23.66 -6.36
N GLU A 200 4.36 -24.13 -5.21
CA GLU A 200 3.51 -24.81 -4.22
C GLU A 200 2.87 -23.84 -3.21
N SER A 201 3.15 -22.54 -3.35
CA SER A 201 2.66 -21.53 -2.41
C SER A 201 1.19 -21.24 -2.60
N THR A 202 0.50 -21.07 -1.48
CA THR A 202 -0.82 -20.43 -1.40
C THR A 202 -0.64 -19.08 -0.74
N TYR A 203 -0.82 -18.01 -1.51
CA TYR A 203 -0.71 -16.64 -1.06
C TYR A 203 -2.10 -16.10 -0.68
N LEU A 204 -2.27 -15.55 0.53
CA LEU A 204 -3.49 -14.86 0.94
C LEU A 204 -3.30 -13.35 0.82
N SER A 205 -4.17 -12.70 0.03
CA SER A 205 -4.19 -11.26 -0.22
C SER A 205 -5.33 -10.59 0.55
N PRO A 206 -5.07 -9.99 1.73
CA PRO A 206 -6.12 -9.39 2.55
C PRO A 206 -6.42 -7.93 2.22
N ALA A 207 -5.57 -7.26 1.44
CA ALA A 207 -5.63 -5.82 1.21
C ALA A 207 -6.24 -5.46 -0.16
N PRO A 208 -6.71 -4.19 -0.34
CA PRO A 208 -7.27 -3.74 -1.61
C PRO A 208 -6.26 -3.76 -2.76
N LEU A 209 -6.67 -4.31 -3.90
CA LEU A 209 -5.83 -4.51 -5.09
C LEU A 209 -5.41 -3.21 -5.79
N TYR A 210 -6.07 -2.10 -5.54
CA TYR A 210 -5.68 -0.81 -6.13
C TYR A 210 -4.42 -0.19 -5.49
N HIS A 211 -3.84 -0.80 -4.46
CA HIS A 211 -2.57 -0.37 -3.90
C HIS A 211 -1.39 -1.15 -4.48
N ALA A 212 -0.22 -0.48 -4.52
CA ALA A 212 0.99 -1.03 -5.13
C ALA A 212 1.40 -2.39 -4.57
N ALA A 213 1.47 -2.54 -3.25
CA ALA A 213 1.92 -3.78 -2.64
C ALA A 213 0.93 -4.93 -2.90
N PRO A 214 -0.37 -4.85 -2.53
CA PRO A 214 -1.31 -5.93 -2.80
C PRO A 214 -1.35 -6.34 -4.27
N LEU A 215 -1.37 -5.38 -5.20
CA LEU A 215 -1.37 -5.66 -6.64
C LEU A 215 -0.12 -6.42 -7.07
N ARG A 216 1.06 -5.87 -6.76
CA ARG A 216 2.35 -6.41 -7.19
C ARG A 216 2.66 -7.78 -6.56
N PHE A 217 2.29 -7.99 -5.28
CA PHE A 217 2.47 -9.29 -4.62
C PHE A 217 1.52 -10.36 -5.19
N ASN A 218 0.27 -10.01 -5.51
CA ASN A 218 -0.64 -10.93 -6.21
C ASN A 218 -0.07 -11.34 -7.58
N MET A 219 0.41 -10.38 -8.36
CA MET A 219 1.02 -10.69 -9.66
C MET A 219 2.28 -11.56 -9.48
N MET A 220 3.14 -11.26 -8.49
CA MET A 220 4.36 -12.04 -8.24
C MET A 220 4.06 -13.47 -7.80
N ALA A 221 3.03 -13.70 -6.99
CA ALA A 221 2.60 -15.05 -6.62
C ALA A 221 2.29 -15.92 -7.85
N ILE A 222 1.62 -15.33 -8.84
CA ILE A 222 1.28 -16.01 -10.10
C ILE A 222 2.49 -16.16 -11.01
N VAL A 223 3.37 -15.17 -11.08
CA VAL A 223 4.66 -15.25 -11.77
C VAL A 223 5.48 -16.45 -11.26
N LEU A 224 5.45 -16.71 -9.97
CA LEU A 224 6.14 -17.82 -9.32
C LEU A 224 5.39 -19.17 -9.40
N GLY A 225 4.20 -19.19 -10.01
CA GLY A 225 3.40 -20.40 -10.22
C GLY A 225 2.53 -20.80 -9.03
N GLY A 226 2.41 -19.97 -8.01
CA GLY A 226 1.57 -20.20 -6.83
C GLY A 226 0.07 -20.01 -7.09
N THR A 227 -0.74 -20.14 -6.04
CA THR A 227 -2.16 -19.80 -6.04
C THR A 227 -2.38 -18.58 -5.16
N SER A 228 -3.17 -17.61 -5.61
CA SER A 228 -3.54 -16.44 -4.81
C SER A 228 -5.01 -16.50 -4.40
N ILE A 229 -5.25 -16.41 -3.09
CA ILE A 229 -6.58 -16.26 -2.50
C ILE A 229 -6.80 -14.78 -2.16
N ILE A 230 -7.81 -14.16 -2.76
CA ILE A 230 -8.08 -12.73 -2.63
C ILE A 230 -9.28 -12.53 -1.70
N MET A 231 -9.07 -11.79 -0.61
CA MET A 231 -10.17 -11.35 0.26
C MET A 231 -10.89 -10.15 -0.37
N GLU A 232 -12.20 -10.14 -0.30
CA GLU A 232 -13.03 -9.01 -0.74
C GLU A 232 -12.81 -7.79 0.17
N HIS A 233 -12.62 -8.03 1.46
CA HIS A 233 -12.24 -7.06 2.48
C HIS A 233 -11.53 -7.79 3.63
N PHE A 234 -10.72 -7.07 4.39
CA PHE A 234 -10.03 -7.64 5.55
C PHE A 234 -10.95 -7.72 6.75
N ASP A 235 -11.04 -8.91 7.33
CA ASP A 235 -11.51 -9.17 8.68
C ASP A 235 -10.47 -10.01 9.43
N ALA A 236 -10.25 -9.75 10.71
CA ALA A 236 -9.16 -10.35 11.46
C ALA A 236 -9.39 -11.85 11.75
N GLU A 237 -10.61 -12.24 12.12
CA GLU A 237 -10.95 -13.66 12.35
C GLU A 237 -11.05 -14.43 11.04
N ASP A 238 -11.67 -13.84 10.01
CA ASP A 238 -11.77 -14.47 8.68
C ASP A 238 -10.37 -14.70 8.08
N PHE A 239 -9.41 -13.80 8.30
CA PHE A 239 -8.03 -14.03 7.87
C PHE A 239 -7.46 -15.32 8.46
N LEU A 240 -7.58 -15.53 9.78
CA LEU A 240 -7.09 -16.74 10.46
C LEU A 240 -7.79 -18.01 9.96
N LYS A 241 -9.12 -17.96 9.80
CA LYS A 241 -9.94 -19.02 9.24
C LYS A 241 -9.52 -19.40 7.81
N LEU A 242 -9.21 -18.40 6.97
CA LEU A 242 -8.75 -18.61 5.60
C LEU A 242 -7.34 -19.20 5.55
N VAL A 243 -6.45 -18.79 6.47
CA VAL A 243 -5.12 -19.40 6.61
C VAL A 243 -5.24 -20.90 6.85
N GLU A 244 -6.08 -21.33 7.79
CA GLU A 244 -6.32 -22.76 8.06
C GLU A 244 -6.98 -23.48 6.89
N LYS A 245 -8.08 -22.88 6.36
CA LYS A 245 -8.88 -23.47 5.27
C LYS A 245 -8.07 -23.75 4.02
N TYR A 246 -7.30 -22.76 3.58
CA TYR A 246 -6.55 -22.85 2.32
C TYR A 246 -5.08 -23.27 2.50
N LYS A 247 -4.66 -23.57 3.73
CA LYS A 247 -3.26 -23.91 4.05
C LYS A 247 -2.30 -22.83 3.54
N VAL A 248 -2.64 -21.58 3.81
CA VAL A 248 -1.89 -20.41 3.35
C VAL A 248 -0.43 -20.50 3.81
N THR A 249 0.48 -20.23 2.89
CA THR A 249 1.92 -20.28 3.16
C THR A 249 2.54 -18.88 3.27
N GLN A 250 2.02 -17.90 2.53
CA GLN A 250 2.52 -16.53 2.57
C GLN A 250 1.37 -15.51 2.53
N SER A 251 1.62 -14.33 3.09
CA SER A 251 0.73 -13.18 2.99
C SER A 251 1.51 -11.87 3.04
N GLN A 252 0.96 -10.81 2.42
CA GLN A 252 1.43 -9.43 2.58
C GLN A 252 0.38 -8.65 3.35
N LEU A 253 0.81 -8.04 4.45
CA LEU A 253 -0.06 -7.37 5.42
C LEU A 253 0.41 -5.92 5.68
N VAL A 254 -0.37 -5.22 6.49
CA VAL A 254 0.01 -3.92 7.03
C VAL A 254 -0.11 -3.94 8.56
N PRO A 255 0.62 -3.10 9.30
CA PRO A 255 0.67 -3.14 10.76
C PRO A 255 -0.69 -3.06 11.46
N THR A 256 -1.66 -2.32 10.89
CA THR A 256 -3.03 -2.27 11.45
C THR A 256 -3.76 -3.61 11.41
N MET A 257 -3.44 -4.48 10.46
CA MET A 257 -3.97 -5.86 10.43
C MET A 257 -3.41 -6.68 11.59
N PHE A 258 -2.13 -6.53 11.91
CA PHE A 258 -1.52 -7.15 13.08
C PHE A 258 -2.19 -6.69 14.37
N VAL A 259 -2.38 -5.38 14.55
CA VAL A 259 -3.08 -4.80 15.71
C VAL A 259 -4.46 -5.41 15.86
N ARG A 260 -5.25 -5.47 14.78
CA ARG A 260 -6.60 -6.05 14.79
C ARG A 260 -6.62 -7.54 15.14
N MET A 261 -5.68 -8.32 14.61
CA MET A 261 -5.55 -9.74 14.92
C MET A 261 -5.11 -9.98 16.38
N LEU A 262 -4.16 -9.19 16.91
CA LEU A 262 -3.72 -9.30 18.30
C LEU A 262 -4.79 -8.86 19.30
N LYS A 263 -5.78 -8.06 18.89
CA LYS A 263 -6.92 -7.65 19.71
C LYS A 263 -8.08 -8.63 19.72
N LEU A 264 -8.02 -9.68 18.89
CA LEU A 264 -8.96 -10.80 19.03
C LEU A 264 -8.74 -11.50 20.38
N PRO A 265 -9.81 -11.99 21.04
CA PRO A 265 -9.70 -12.81 22.24
C PRO A 265 -8.75 -14.00 22.04
N ASP A 266 -8.04 -14.39 23.09
CA ASP A 266 -7.04 -15.48 23.02
C ASP A 266 -7.67 -16.80 22.55
N GLU A 267 -8.89 -17.10 23.00
CA GLU A 267 -9.66 -18.27 22.58
C GLU A 267 -10.00 -18.24 21.08
N VAL A 268 -10.24 -17.06 20.50
CA VAL A 268 -10.48 -16.92 19.05
C VAL A 268 -9.19 -17.14 18.29
N ARG A 269 -8.08 -16.55 18.76
CA ARG A 269 -6.75 -16.73 18.13
C ARG A 269 -6.29 -18.17 18.18
N ALA A 270 -6.54 -18.87 19.27
CA ALA A 270 -6.17 -20.27 19.46
C ALA A 270 -7.03 -21.27 18.68
N LYS A 271 -8.21 -20.84 18.18
CA LYS A 271 -9.15 -21.69 17.45
C LYS A 271 -8.62 -22.14 16.10
N TYR A 272 -7.77 -21.32 15.45
CA TYR A 272 -7.33 -21.54 14.08
C TYR A 272 -5.85 -21.93 14.01
N ASN A 273 -5.56 -22.94 13.20
CA ASN A 273 -4.19 -23.39 12.95
C ASN A 273 -3.52 -22.55 11.86
N VAL A 274 -2.60 -21.67 12.25
CA VAL A 274 -1.82 -20.81 11.34
C VAL A 274 -0.41 -21.33 11.06
N SER A 275 -0.07 -22.55 11.48
CA SER A 275 1.28 -23.14 11.37
C SER A 275 1.75 -23.40 9.92
N THR A 276 0.85 -23.28 8.94
CA THR A 276 1.20 -23.38 7.52
C THR A 276 1.89 -22.12 6.98
N LEU A 277 1.77 -20.98 7.69
CA LEU A 277 2.45 -19.73 7.32
C LEU A 277 3.97 -19.94 7.39
N LYS A 278 4.66 -19.60 6.31
CA LYS A 278 6.13 -19.66 6.16
C LYS A 278 6.74 -18.29 5.99
N GLY A 279 5.93 -17.30 5.60
CA GLY A 279 6.37 -15.92 5.41
C GLY A 279 5.21 -14.93 5.50
N ALA A 280 5.41 -13.86 6.26
CA ALA A 280 4.49 -12.75 6.38
C ALA A 280 5.25 -11.44 6.13
N ILE A 281 4.97 -10.82 4.98
CA ILE A 281 5.61 -9.57 4.58
C ILE A 281 4.75 -8.42 5.06
N HIS A 282 5.33 -7.38 5.65
CA HIS A 282 4.59 -6.16 5.98
C HIS A 282 5.36 -4.89 5.64
N ALA A 283 4.62 -3.82 5.40
CA ALA A 283 5.13 -2.51 5.04
C ALA A 283 4.02 -1.44 5.12
N ALA A 284 4.25 -0.30 4.50
CA ALA A 284 3.32 0.81 4.24
C ALA A 284 3.04 1.74 5.43
N ALA A 285 3.28 1.32 6.65
CA ALA A 285 3.16 2.13 7.86
C ALA A 285 4.19 1.67 8.91
N PRO A 286 4.55 2.51 9.88
CA PRO A 286 5.31 2.08 11.05
C PRO A 286 4.61 0.94 11.78
N CYS A 287 5.37 -0.05 12.20
CA CYS A 287 4.85 -1.15 13.02
C CYS A 287 5.29 -0.94 14.46
N PRO A 288 4.37 -0.72 15.42
CA PRO A 288 4.72 -0.56 16.82
C PRO A 288 5.57 -1.74 17.31
N VAL A 289 6.62 -1.44 18.10
CA VAL A 289 7.61 -2.43 18.53
C VAL A 289 6.95 -3.61 19.27
N ASP A 290 6.03 -3.32 20.19
CA ASP A 290 5.31 -4.35 20.96
C ASP A 290 4.39 -5.20 20.07
N VAL A 291 3.76 -4.60 19.06
CA VAL A 291 2.90 -5.30 18.11
C VAL A 291 3.72 -6.31 17.31
N LYS A 292 4.85 -5.87 16.76
CA LYS A 292 5.71 -6.76 15.98
C LYS A 292 6.34 -7.86 16.83
N ALA A 293 6.76 -7.55 18.05
CA ALA A 293 7.28 -8.54 19.00
C ALA A 293 6.24 -9.63 19.30
N LYS A 294 4.99 -9.26 19.62
CA LYS A 294 3.88 -10.20 19.87
C LYS A 294 3.53 -11.03 18.62
N MET A 295 3.60 -10.45 17.43
CA MET A 295 3.38 -11.21 16.21
C MET A 295 4.48 -12.24 15.96
N ILE A 296 5.76 -11.91 16.23
CA ILE A 296 6.87 -12.86 16.13
C ILE A 296 6.72 -13.97 17.17
N GLU A 297 6.30 -13.64 18.39
CA GLU A 297 6.00 -14.62 19.44
C GLU A 297 4.90 -15.59 19.01
N TRP A 298 3.81 -15.08 18.42
CA TRP A 298 2.66 -15.89 17.99
C TRP A 298 2.91 -16.72 16.73
N TRP A 299 3.48 -16.11 15.67
CA TRP A 299 3.64 -16.77 14.37
C TRP A 299 5.01 -17.39 14.16
N GLY A 300 5.96 -17.13 15.07
CA GLY A 300 7.36 -17.47 14.88
C GLY A 300 8.11 -16.42 14.05
N PRO A 301 9.41 -16.63 13.78
CA PRO A 301 10.30 -15.67 13.12
C PRO A 301 10.12 -15.62 11.59
N ILE A 302 8.88 -15.52 11.12
CA ILE A 302 8.51 -15.52 9.70
C ILE A 302 8.19 -14.13 9.14
N LEU A 303 8.26 -13.08 9.96
CA LEU A 303 7.96 -11.72 9.53
C LEU A 303 9.14 -11.13 8.76
N ILE A 304 8.82 -10.48 7.64
CA ILE A 304 9.75 -9.70 6.84
C ILE A 304 9.15 -8.31 6.68
N GLU A 305 9.86 -7.30 7.11
CA GLU A 305 9.51 -5.91 6.89
C GLU A 305 10.34 -5.33 5.76
N TYR A 306 9.70 -4.52 4.92
CA TYR A 306 10.42 -3.65 4.01
C TYR A 306 9.91 -2.22 4.11
N TYR A 307 10.82 -1.26 3.94
CA TYR A 307 10.49 0.14 3.76
C TYR A 307 10.83 0.56 2.34
N ALA A 308 9.85 1.07 1.63
CA ALA A 308 9.97 1.59 0.27
C ALA A 308 8.79 2.52 -0.04
N GLY A 309 9.02 3.49 -0.91
CA GLY A 309 7.95 4.25 -1.55
C GLY A 309 7.43 3.58 -2.81
N SER A 310 6.23 3.94 -3.23
CA SER A 310 5.70 3.57 -4.55
C SER A 310 6.61 4.08 -5.68
N GLU A 311 7.36 5.12 -5.42
CA GLU A 311 8.37 5.77 -6.25
C GLU A 311 9.53 4.82 -6.60
N GLY A 312 9.82 3.85 -5.75
CA GLY A 312 10.91 2.89 -5.97
C GLY A 312 12.31 3.47 -5.85
N ASN A 313 12.45 4.59 -5.15
CA ASN A 313 13.70 5.35 -4.99
C ASN A 313 14.70 4.73 -4.02
N GLY A 314 14.40 3.59 -3.45
CA GLY A 314 15.25 2.87 -2.51
C GLY A 314 14.43 1.89 -1.70
N VAL A 315 15.08 0.88 -1.15
CA VAL A 315 14.41 -0.16 -0.36
C VAL A 315 15.29 -0.62 0.77
N THR A 316 14.72 -0.74 1.97
CA THR A 316 15.32 -1.51 3.07
C THR A 316 14.53 -2.77 3.34
N VAL A 317 15.17 -3.77 3.91
CA VAL A 317 14.53 -5.02 4.33
C VAL A 317 15.08 -5.47 5.69
N CYS A 318 14.20 -6.02 6.52
CA CYS A 318 14.49 -6.58 7.82
C CYS A 318 13.71 -7.88 8.04
N ASN A 319 14.39 -8.99 8.30
CA ASN A 319 13.73 -10.22 8.74
C ASN A 319 13.53 -10.24 10.27
N SER A 320 12.79 -11.23 10.77
CA SER A 320 12.47 -11.32 12.20
C SER A 320 13.70 -11.41 13.11
N GLN A 321 14.75 -12.15 12.70
CA GLN A 321 15.96 -12.29 13.51
C GLN A 321 16.73 -10.97 13.60
N GLN A 322 16.94 -10.32 12.47
CA GLN A 322 17.57 -9.00 12.43
C GLN A 322 16.77 -7.99 13.25
N TRP A 323 15.44 -8.05 13.16
CA TRP A 323 14.60 -7.14 13.90
C TRP A 323 14.67 -7.36 15.43
N LEU A 324 14.77 -8.60 15.90
CA LEU A 324 14.90 -8.90 17.32
C LEU A 324 16.21 -8.34 17.91
N GLU A 325 17.26 -8.25 17.09
CA GLU A 325 18.55 -7.62 17.45
C GLU A 325 18.50 -6.09 17.33
N HIS A 326 17.68 -5.54 16.42
CA HIS A 326 17.53 -4.10 16.11
C HIS A 326 16.06 -3.68 16.20
N ARG A 327 15.45 -3.84 17.37
CA ARG A 327 14.01 -3.59 17.58
C ARG A 327 13.61 -2.16 17.21
N GLY A 328 12.58 -2.03 16.35
CA GLY A 328 12.10 -0.75 15.83
C GLY A 328 12.72 -0.34 14.50
N SER A 329 13.74 -1.08 14.01
CA SER A 329 14.32 -0.82 12.70
C SER A 329 13.44 -1.30 11.56
N VAL A 330 13.48 -0.59 10.43
CA VAL A 330 12.90 -0.99 9.14
C VAL A 330 13.94 -1.68 8.22
N GLY A 331 15.11 -2.05 8.77
CA GLY A 331 16.12 -2.84 8.09
C GLY A 331 17.27 -2.07 7.48
N ARG A 332 18.04 -2.78 6.64
CA ARG A 332 19.17 -2.25 5.88
C ARG A 332 18.80 -2.05 4.41
N ALA A 333 19.50 -1.12 3.76
CA ALA A 333 19.32 -0.90 2.32
C ALA A 333 19.68 -2.16 1.51
N VAL A 334 18.77 -2.56 0.64
CA VAL A 334 18.98 -3.61 -0.39
C VAL A 334 18.90 -3.03 -1.80
N VAL A 335 18.33 -1.82 -1.93
CA VAL A 335 18.35 -1.02 -3.16
C VAL A 335 18.75 0.40 -2.78
N GLY A 336 19.79 0.92 -3.41
CA GLY A 336 20.38 2.23 -3.08
C GLY A 336 21.25 2.19 -1.82
N LYS A 337 21.70 3.37 -1.39
CA LYS A 337 22.45 3.61 -0.15
C LYS A 337 21.73 4.67 0.67
N ILE A 338 21.49 4.39 1.94
CA ILE A 338 20.85 5.36 2.84
C ILE A 338 21.85 6.45 3.21
N LYS A 339 21.37 7.69 3.19
CA LYS A 339 22.05 8.89 3.67
C LYS A 339 21.11 9.63 4.61
N ILE A 340 21.60 10.03 5.76
CA ILE A 340 20.87 10.85 6.73
C ILE A 340 21.45 12.26 6.65
N LEU A 341 20.62 13.23 6.29
CA LEU A 341 21.08 14.61 6.08
C LEU A 341 20.39 15.58 7.05
N ASP A 342 21.14 16.61 7.45
CA ASP A 342 20.59 17.75 8.17
C ASP A 342 19.87 18.75 7.25
N GLU A 343 19.55 19.93 7.79
CA GLU A 343 18.85 20.99 7.04
C GLU A 343 19.75 21.70 6.01
N ASN A 344 21.08 21.50 6.09
CA ASN A 344 22.07 22.06 5.17
C ASN A 344 22.53 21.05 4.10
N ASP A 345 21.86 19.91 3.98
CA ASP A 345 22.25 18.78 3.11
C ASP A 345 23.60 18.15 3.47
N GLU A 346 24.06 18.27 4.74
CA GLU A 346 25.26 17.62 5.25
C GLU A 346 24.93 16.27 5.91
N GLU A 347 25.80 15.28 5.70
CA GLU A 347 25.61 13.93 6.25
C GLU A 347 25.75 13.93 7.77
N GLN A 348 24.74 13.39 8.46
CA GLN A 348 24.73 13.25 9.91
C GLN A 348 25.58 12.06 10.37
N PRO A 349 26.24 12.16 11.53
CA PRO A 349 26.87 11.03 12.20
C PRO A 349 25.89 9.91 12.50
N THR A 350 26.41 8.70 12.65
CA THR A 350 25.65 7.52 13.09
C THR A 350 24.93 7.80 14.42
N GLY A 351 23.65 7.51 14.47
CA GLY A 351 22.77 7.74 15.63
C GLY A 351 22.08 9.10 15.63
N GLU A 352 22.53 10.06 14.82
CA GLU A 352 21.89 11.37 14.73
C GLU A 352 20.71 11.36 13.75
N ILE A 353 19.65 12.09 14.12
CA ILE A 353 18.40 12.15 13.36
C ILE A 353 18.51 13.17 12.24
N GLY A 354 18.05 12.81 11.05
CA GLY A 354 17.95 13.70 9.90
C GLY A 354 16.97 13.20 8.85
N THR A 355 16.91 13.90 7.72
CA THR A 355 16.07 13.49 6.59
C THR A 355 16.71 12.29 5.89
N VAL A 356 15.90 11.26 5.62
CA VAL A 356 16.33 10.04 4.93
C VAL A 356 16.37 10.28 3.42
N TYR A 357 17.55 10.08 2.84
CA TYR A 357 17.78 10.08 1.40
C TYR A 357 18.32 8.72 0.92
N PHE A 358 18.05 8.43 -0.34
CA PHE A 358 18.68 7.30 -1.04
C PHE A 358 19.61 7.80 -2.15
N ALA A 359 20.89 7.43 -2.04
CA ALA A 359 21.89 7.57 -3.08
C ALA A 359 22.01 6.27 -3.89
N ASP A 360 22.55 6.34 -5.10
CA ASP A 360 22.80 5.17 -5.98
C ASP A 360 21.55 4.29 -6.16
N ALA A 361 20.38 4.91 -6.22
CA ALA A 361 19.08 4.27 -6.32
C ALA A 361 18.40 4.61 -7.67
N PRO A 362 17.41 3.80 -8.11
CA PRO A 362 16.66 4.11 -9.32
C PRO A 362 16.04 5.51 -9.27
N ALA A 363 16.18 6.24 -10.35
CA ALA A 363 15.51 7.53 -10.50
C ALA A 363 14.00 7.33 -10.74
N PHE A 364 13.20 8.26 -10.26
CA PHE A 364 11.76 8.31 -10.50
C PHE A 364 11.32 9.72 -10.88
N THR A 365 10.14 9.81 -11.48
CA THR A 365 9.49 11.08 -11.77
C THR A 365 8.02 11.01 -11.37
N TYR A 366 7.49 12.13 -10.89
CA TYR A 366 6.04 12.30 -10.78
C TYR A 366 5.48 12.67 -12.15
N HIS A 367 4.43 11.97 -12.56
CA HIS A 367 3.78 12.20 -13.84
C HIS A 367 3.20 13.61 -13.89
N ASN A 368 3.46 14.33 -14.98
CA ASN A 368 3.02 15.70 -15.22
C ASN A 368 3.38 16.73 -14.11
N ASP A 369 4.33 16.39 -13.20
CA ASP A 369 4.71 17.29 -12.11
C ASP A 369 6.26 17.40 -11.97
N PRO A 370 6.93 18.12 -12.89
CA PRO A 370 8.38 18.29 -12.87
C PRO A 370 8.89 19.05 -11.64
N GLU A 371 8.10 19.99 -11.11
CA GLU A 371 8.48 20.76 -9.93
C GLU A 371 8.52 19.89 -8.67
N LYS A 372 7.53 19.00 -8.49
CA LYS A 372 7.58 18.02 -7.39
C LYS A 372 8.69 17.00 -7.58
N THR A 373 8.92 16.56 -8.82
CA THR A 373 10.04 15.68 -9.13
C THR A 373 11.35 16.31 -8.70
N LYS A 374 11.59 17.58 -9.06
CA LYS A 374 12.79 18.32 -8.66
C LYS A 374 12.94 18.43 -7.15
N LYS A 375 11.85 18.70 -6.42
CA LYS A 375 11.84 18.79 -4.94
C LYS A 375 12.11 17.45 -4.22
N ALA A 376 11.97 16.33 -4.90
CA ALA A 376 12.28 15.02 -4.35
C ALA A 376 13.78 14.68 -4.40
N TYR A 377 14.59 15.51 -5.04
CA TYR A 377 16.04 15.33 -5.19
C TYR A 377 16.80 16.51 -4.62
N ASN A 378 17.94 16.24 -3.97
CA ASN A 378 18.87 17.28 -3.58
C ASN A 378 19.90 17.58 -4.71
N ALA A 379 20.82 18.53 -4.45
CA ALA A 379 21.85 18.93 -5.41
C ALA A 379 22.83 17.79 -5.76
N LYS A 380 22.96 16.76 -4.90
CA LYS A 380 23.79 15.56 -5.13
C LYS A 380 23.07 14.50 -5.97
N GLY A 381 21.80 14.75 -6.37
CA GLY A 381 20.95 13.80 -7.09
C GLY A 381 20.40 12.66 -6.23
N TRP A 382 20.47 12.78 -4.91
CA TRP A 382 19.89 11.81 -3.98
C TRP A 382 18.42 12.11 -3.77
N SER A 383 17.61 11.07 -3.67
CA SER A 383 16.16 11.22 -3.58
C SER A 383 15.64 10.97 -2.17
N THR A 384 14.57 11.68 -1.80
CA THR A 384 13.88 11.55 -0.51
C THR A 384 12.36 11.47 -0.70
N LEU A 385 11.68 10.80 0.23
CA LEU A 385 10.23 10.81 0.38
C LEU A 385 9.77 11.73 1.53
N GLY A 386 10.73 12.41 2.19
CA GLY A 386 10.49 13.29 3.31
C GLY A 386 10.33 12.56 4.65
N ASP A 387 10.75 11.32 4.73
CA ASP A 387 10.81 10.58 5.98
C ASP A 387 12.06 11.01 6.79
N VAL A 388 11.97 10.97 8.11
CA VAL A 388 13.02 11.34 9.06
C VAL A 388 13.43 10.09 9.85
N GLY A 389 14.73 9.94 10.11
CA GLY A 389 15.24 8.78 10.81
C GLY A 389 16.74 8.87 11.07
N TYR A 390 17.32 7.78 11.54
CA TYR A 390 18.75 7.64 11.79
C TYR A 390 19.25 6.24 11.44
N LEU A 391 20.54 6.10 11.24
CA LEU A 391 21.21 4.80 11.11
C LEU A 391 21.88 4.44 12.43
N ASP A 392 21.76 3.18 12.86
CA ASP A 392 22.59 2.67 13.95
C ASP A 392 24.02 2.32 13.46
N LYS A 393 24.87 1.89 14.37
CA LYS A 393 26.28 1.51 14.09
C LYS A 393 26.41 0.34 13.10
N ASP A 394 25.37 -0.48 12.98
CA ASP A 394 25.34 -1.66 12.12
C ASP A 394 24.64 -1.36 10.79
N GLY A 395 24.25 -0.10 10.53
CA GLY A 395 23.63 0.38 9.29
C GLY A 395 22.15 0.05 9.15
N PHE A 396 21.47 -0.24 10.25
CA PHE A 396 20.02 -0.38 10.26
C PHE A 396 19.33 0.97 10.35
N LEU A 397 18.28 1.16 9.53
CA LEU A 397 17.47 2.38 9.50
C LEU A 397 16.36 2.32 10.55
N PHE A 398 16.27 3.38 11.32
CA PHE A 398 15.16 3.63 12.25
C PHE A 398 14.40 4.88 11.77
N LEU A 399 13.12 4.73 11.47
CA LEU A 399 12.26 5.85 11.09
C LEU A 399 11.64 6.44 12.37
N THR A 400 11.64 7.76 12.47
CA THR A 400 11.01 8.48 13.58
C THR A 400 9.65 9.04 13.19
N ASP A 401 9.53 9.71 12.05
CA ASP A 401 8.27 10.19 11.48
C ASP A 401 8.50 10.79 10.07
N ARG A 402 7.47 11.44 9.54
CA ARG A 402 7.60 12.30 8.36
C ARG A 402 7.87 13.75 8.77
N LYS A 403 8.76 14.44 8.07
CA LYS A 403 9.07 15.86 8.28
C LYS A 403 7.81 16.72 8.31
N SER A 404 6.78 16.37 7.53
CA SER A 404 5.50 17.08 7.48
C SER A 404 4.59 16.91 8.69
N TYR A 405 4.86 15.94 9.56
CA TYR A 405 4.08 15.67 10.78
C TYR A 405 4.81 16.04 12.06
N MET A 406 6.09 16.34 11.97
CA MET A 406 6.89 16.77 13.11
C MET A 406 6.23 17.97 13.81
N ILE A 407 6.09 17.89 15.10
CA ILE A 407 5.54 18.94 15.98
C ILE A 407 6.71 19.77 16.49
N ILE A 408 6.63 21.07 16.37
CA ILE A 408 7.66 22.00 16.91
C ILE A 408 7.06 22.68 18.14
N SER A 409 7.41 22.18 19.33
CA SER A 409 6.91 22.67 20.60
C SER A 409 8.04 23.28 21.41
N GLY A 410 8.00 24.60 21.63
CA GLY A 410 9.05 25.32 22.38
C GLY A 410 10.46 25.15 21.79
N GLY A 411 10.56 25.02 20.46
CA GLY A 411 11.84 24.79 19.76
C GLY A 411 12.32 23.32 19.78
N VAL A 412 11.54 22.41 20.35
CA VAL A 412 11.87 20.98 20.38
C VAL A 412 11.09 20.25 19.29
N ASN A 413 11.78 19.45 18.49
CA ASN A 413 11.17 18.57 17.51
C ASN A 413 10.59 17.34 18.19
N ILE A 414 9.28 17.14 18.08
CA ILE A 414 8.55 15.99 18.61
C ILE A 414 8.01 15.18 17.44
N TYR A 415 8.25 13.89 17.47
CA TYR A 415 7.78 12.96 16.46
C TYR A 415 6.52 12.23 16.97
N PRO A 416 5.35 12.53 16.41
CA PRO A 416 4.05 11.98 16.86
C PRO A 416 3.99 10.46 16.92
N GLN A 417 4.75 9.76 16.07
CA GLN A 417 4.75 8.31 15.99
C GLN A 417 5.10 7.64 17.32
N GLU A 418 6.04 8.20 18.10
CA GLU A 418 6.40 7.64 19.40
C GLU A 418 5.21 7.61 20.37
N THR A 419 4.38 8.66 20.32
CA THR A 419 3.19 8.77 21.17
C THR A 419 2.07 7.85 20.66
N GLU A 420 1.91 7.72 19.34
CA GLU A 420 0.98 6.77 18.74
C GLU A 420 1.32 5.33 19.11
N ASP A 421 2.59 4.96 19.04
CA ASP A 421 3.07 3.61 19.37
C ASP A 421 2.78 3.23 20.82
N VAL A 422 2.84 4.19 21.74
CA VAL A 422 2.47 3.97 23.14
C VAL A 422 0.96 3.87 23.28
N LEU A 423 0.19 4.82 22.79
CA LEU A 423 -1.25 4.86 22.97
C LEU A 423 -1.99 3.66 22.36
N ILE A 424 -1.54 3.19 21.19
CA ILE A 424 -2.17 2.04 20.52
C ILE A 424 -2.06 0.74 21.32
N THR A 425 -1.12 0.65 22.26
CA THR A 425 -0.95 -0.52 23.13
C THR A 425 -1.89 -0.51 24.35
N HIS A 426 -2.60 0.60 24.59
CA HIS A 426 -3.57 0.66 25.66
C HIS A 426 -4.77 -0.27 25.38
N PRO A 427 -5.26 -1.04 26.38
CA PRO A 427 -6.32 -2.02 26.18
C PRO A 427 -7.64 -1.42 25.66
N ASP A 428 -8.00 -0.20 26.08
CA ASP A 428 -9.26 0.44 25.72
C ASP A 428 -9.24 1.15 24.38
N ILE A 429 -8.09 1.20 23.67
CA ILE A 429 -7.90 1.96 22.46
C ILE A 429 -7.93 1.06 21.24
N ALA A 430 -8.83 1.34 20.29
CA ALA A 430 -8.90 0.68 18.99
C ALA A 430 -7.93 1.31 17.99
N ASP A 431 -7.81 2.67 18.00
CA ASP A 431 -6.98 3.42 17.07
C ASP A 431 -6.59 4.79 17.64
N VAL A 432 -5.51 5.40 17.10
CA VAL A 432 -5.01 6.70 17.57
C VAL A 432 -4.35 7.49 16.46
N ALA A 433 -4.50 8.81 16.51
CA ALA A 433 -3.78 9.79 15.70
C ALA A 433 -3.18 10.86 16.61
N VAL A 434 -1.89 11.18 16.42
CA VAL A 434 -1.20 12.24 17.15
C VAL A 434 -0.65 13.27 16.16
N PHE A 435 -0.81 14.55 16.47
CA PHE A 435 -0.34 15.67 15.65
C PHE A 435 -0.22 16.97 16.48
N GLY A 436 0.48 17.95 15.91
CA GLY A 436 0.60 19.28 16.52
C GLY A 436 -0.64 20.13 16.28
N VAL A 437 -1.07 20.83 17.33
CA VAL A 437 -2.08 21.89 17.25
C VAL A 437 -1.49 23.20 17.74
N PRO A 438 -2.02 24.35 17.31
CA PRO A 438 -1.50 25.66 17.71
C PRO A 438 -1.50 25.82 19.24
N ASN A 439 -0.40 26.36 19.77
CA ASN A 439 -0.25 26.78 21.16
C ASN A 439 0.42 28.16 21.18
N GLU A 440 -0.16 29.13 21.89
CA GLU A 440 0.31 30.53 21.89
C GLU A 440 1.72 30.70 22.46
N GLU A 441 2.10 29.90 23.44
CA GLU A 441 3.38 29.98 24.13
C GLU A 441 4.46 29.12 23.45
N MET A 442 4.09 27.90 23.06
CA MET A 442 5.04 26.88 22.57
C MET A 442 5.08 26.78 21.04
N GLY A 443 4.25 27.54 20.32
CA GLY A 443 4.05 27.39 18.88
C GLY A 443 3.09 26.25 18.55
N GLU A 444 3.47 25.04 18.86
CA GLU A 444 2.63 23.85 18.76
C GLU A 444 2.61 23.07 20.08
N GLU A 445 1.53 22.30 20.31
CA GLU A 445 1.45 21.30 21.38
C GLU A 445 0.97 19.95 20.84
N VAL A 446 1.30 18.89 21.58
CA VAL A 446 0.90 17.52 21.22
C VAL A 446 -0.56 17.30 21.54
N LYS A 447 -1.35 16.93 20.52
CA LYS A 447 -2.74 16.49 20.65
C LYS A 447 -2.92 15.08 20.13
N ALA A 448 -3.72 14.29 20.82
CA ALA A 448 -4.17 13.00 20.32
C ALA A 448 -5.67 13.05 19.98
N VAL A 449 -6.05 12.29 18.95
CA VAL A 449 -7.44 11.90 18.69
C VAL A 449 -7.49 10.38 18.74
N VAL A 450 -8.36 9.86 19.57
CA VAL A 450 -8.39 8.44 19.93
C VAL A 450 -9.74 7.83 19.58
N GLN A 451 -9.71 6.65 18.98
CA GLN A 451 -10.86 5.78 18.82
C GLN A 451 -10.84 4.74 19.94
N PRO A 452 -11.71 4.82 20.95
CA PRO A 452 -11.81 3.77 21.96
C PRO A 452 -12.54 2.54 21.40
N HIS A 453 -12.37 1.37 22.04
CA HIS A 453 -13.17 0.19 21.71
C HIS A 453 -14.65 0.38 22.03
N ASP A 454 -14.94 1.10 23.12
CA ASP A 454 -16.29 1.48 23.53
C ASP A 454 -16.39 3.01 23.64
N MET A 455 -17.13 3.63 22.74
CA MET A 455 -17.38 5.07 22.77
C MET A 455 -18.10 5.56 24.03
N SER A 456 -18.76 4.69 24.77
CA SER A 456 -19.36 5.08 26.06
C SER A 456 -18.34 5.38 27.15
N SER A 457 -17.09 4.90 26.98
CA SER A 457 -15.96 5.21 27.88
C SER A 457 -15.30 6.56 27.56
N ALA A 458 -15.62 7.17 26.41
CA ALA A 458 -15.03 8.44 25.98
C ALA A 458 -15.37 9.56 26.95
N GLY A 459 -14.34 10.27 27.44
CA GLY A 459 -14.53 11.38 28.38
C GLY A 459 -13.29 11.70 29.19
N LYS A 460 -13.47 12.62 30.15
CA LYS A 460 -12.36 13.14 30.97
C LYS A 460 -11.61 12.08 31.76
N ALA A 461 -12.30 11.02 32.18
CA ALA A 461 -11.67 9.92 32.94
C ALA A 461 -10.69 9.13 32.06
N LEU A 462 -11.12 8.73 30.85
CA LEU A 462 -10.27 8.03 29.90
C LEU A 462 -9.15 8.94 29.37
N GLU A 463 -9.42 10.23 29.11
CA GLU A 463 -8.38 11.21 28.74
C GLU A 463 -7.26 11.27 29.79
N ALA A 464 -7.63 11.39 31.08
CA ALA A 464 -6.66 11.45 32.18
C ALA A 464 -5.85 10.16 32.31
N ASP A 465 -6.47 9.01 32.14
CA ASP A 465 -5.84 7.70 32.20
C ASP A 465 -4.82 7.53 31.04
N LEU A 466 -5.20 7.86 29.80
CA LEU A 466 -4.33 7.80 28.64
C LEU A 466 -3.14 8.75 28.73
N ILE A 467 -3.34 9.97 29.24
CA ILE A 467 -2.23 10.90 29.50
C ILE A 467 -1.30 10.35 30.57
N ALA A 468 -1.84 9.76 31.65
CA ALA A 468 -1.05 9.11 32.69
C ALA A 468 -0.27 7.91 32.13
N TYR A 469 -0.91 7.11 31.27
CA TYR A 469 -0.29 5.99 30.58
C TYR A 469 0.92 6.42 29.74
N CYS A 470 0.79 7.54 29.00
CA CYS A 470 1.90 8.13 28.25
C CYS A 470 3.02 8.60 29.20
N LYS A 471 2.71 9.30 30.28
CA LYS A 471 3.71 9.86 31.22
C LYS A 471 4.60 8.81 31.88
N THR A 472 4.13 7.58 32.00
CA THR A 472 4.94 6.47 32.53
C THR A 472 5.91 5.87 31.50
N ARG A 473 5.80 6.24 30.24
CA ARG A 473 6.52 5.61 29.09
C ARG A 473 7.28 6.61 28.24
N LEU A 474 6.89 7.88 28.26
CA LEU A 474 7.45 8.94 27.43
C LEU A 474 7.87 10.15 28.29
N SER A 475 8.80 10.94 27.76
CA SER A 475 9.10 12.24 28.35
C SER A 475 7.88 13.16 28.28
N ALA A 476 7.73 14.05 29.27
CA ALA A 476 6.56 14.90 29.45
C ALA A 476 6.22 15.74 28.20
N ILE A 477 7.23 16.18 27.44
CA ILE A 477 7.04 17.00 26.25
C ILE A 477 6.38 16.22 25.09
N LYS A 478 6.55 14.90 25.05
CA LYS A 478 5.98 14.01 24.03
C LYS A 478 4.55 13.56 24.39
N CYS A 479 4.12 13.74 25.65
CA CYS A 479 2.78 13.36 26.08
C CYS A 479 1.72 14.32 25.53
N PRO A 480 0.54 13.81 25.13
CA PRO A 480 -0.55 14.67 24.71
C PRO A 480 -0.97 15.65 25.82
N ARG A 481 -1.20 16.90 25.47
CA ARG A 481 -1.79 17.91 26.35
C ARG A 481 -3.29 17.77 26.44
N SER A 482 -3.91 17.26 25.37
CA SER A 482 -5.34 17.00 25.30
C SER A 482 -5.63 15.82 24.40
N ILE A 483 -6.75 15.14 24.66
CA ILE A 483 -7.23 13.99 23.88
C ILE A 483 -8.69 14.21 23.52
N ASP A 484 -9.02 14.12 22.23
CA ASP A 484 -10.39 14.05 21.74
C ASP A 484 -10.72 12.60 21.34
N PHE A 485 -12.01 12.28 21.27
CA PHE A 485 -12.47 10.95 20.96
C PHE A 485 -13.34 10.95 19.70
N GLU A 486 -13.14 9.93 18.85
CA GLU A 486 -13.89 9.71 17.62
C GLU A 486 -14.32 8.25 17.53
N ALA A 487 -15.51 8.00 16.99
CA ALA A 487 -16.00 6.63 16.79
C ALA A 487 -15.20 5.88 15.71
N GLU A 488 -14.61 6.61 14.75
CA GLU A 488 -13.76 6.06 13.69
C GLU A 488 -12.75 7.11 13.23
N LEU A 489 -11.48 6.73 13.16
CA LEU A 489 -10.44 7.60 12.61
C LEU A 489 -10.37 7.49 11.08
N PRO A 490 -10.05 8.60 10.37
CA PRO A 490 -9.95 8.61 8.93
C PRO A 490 -8.74 7.78 8.48
N ARG A 491 -9.00 6.58 8.01
CA ARG A 491 -8.00 5.70 7.43
C ARG A 491 -8.30 5.39 5.96
N THR A 492 -7.24 5.26 5.18
CA THR A 492 -7.37 4.63 3.87
C THR A 492 -7.73 3.15 4.05
N PRO A 493 -8.31 2.50 3.06
CA PRO A 493 -8.64 1.07 3.14
C PRO A 493 -7.44 0.13 3.37
N THR A 494 -6.22 0.58 3.11
CA THR A 494 -4.98 -0.09 3.53
C THR A 494 -4.61 0.15 4.98
N GLY A 495 -5.46 0.84 5.73
CA GLY A 495 -5.21 1.17 7.11
C GLY A 495 -4.29 2.35 7.34
N LYS A 496 -3.83 3.06 6.30
CA LYS A 496 -3.00 4.26 6.48
C LYS A 496 -3.84 5.40 7.05
N LEU A 497 -3.42 5.93 8.19
CA LEU A 497 -4.05 7.07 8.84
C LEU A 497 -3.93 8.36 8.01
N VAL A 498 -5.04 9.07 7.81
CA VAL A 498 -5.09 10.35 7.09
C VAL A 498 -5.11 11.49 8.11
N LYS A 499 -4.00 11.69 8.83
CA LYS A 499 -3.85 12.70 9.91
C LYS A 499 -4.27 14.11 9.49
N ARG A 500 -4.10 14.46 8.22
CA ARG A 500 -4.46 15.78 7.69
C ARG A 500 -5.93 16.11 7.93
N HIS A 501 -6.86 15.17 7.72
CA HIS A 501 -8.29 15.40 7.92
C HIS A 501 -8.65 15.74 9.37
N LEU A 502 -7.88 15.20 10.32
CA LEU A 502 -8.04 15.52 11.74
C LEU A 502 -7.37 16.85 12.05
N ARG A 503 -6.10 17.01 11.73
CA ARG A 503 -5.31 18.21 12.02
C ARG A 503 -5.96 19.49 11.50
N ASP A 504 -6.47 19.49 10.27
CA ASP A 504 -7.05 20.67 9.61
C ASP A 504 -8.31 21.19 10.34
N ARG A 505 -8.89 20.44 11.28
CA ARG A 505 -10.00 20.89 12.15
C ARG A 505 -9.54 21.83 13.26
N TYR A 506 -8.28 21.73 13.67
CA TYR A 506 -7.68 22.48 14.78
C TYR A 506 -6.84 23.66 14.29
N TRP A 507 -6.52 23.71 13.00
CA TRP A 507 -5.75 24.81 12.42
C TRP A 507 -6.67 25.85 11.76
N PRO A 508 -6.51 27.16 12.06
CA PRO A 508 -7.26 28.21 11.39
C PRO A 508 -7.03 28.15 9.88
N LYS A 509 -8.08 28.36 9.08
CA LYS A 509 -8.00 28.33 7.61
C LYS A 509 -7.03 29.35 6.99
N THR A 510 -6.56 30.32 7.78
CA THR A 510 -5.64 31.39 7.39
C THR A 510 -4.18 31.15 7.78
N ALA A 511 -3.89 30.14 8.57
CA ALA A 511 -2.52 29.81 8.97
C ALA A 511 -1.94 28.74 8.03
N ALA A 512 -1.41 29.17 6.89
CA ALA A 512 -0.48 28.33 6.15
C ALA A 512 0.76 28.12 7.03
N LYS A 513 1.25 26.88 7.19
CA LYS A 513 2.57 26.65 7.78
C LYS A 513 3.59 27.48 7.01
N ILE A 514 4.27 28.39 7.71
CA ILE A 514 5.45 29.09 7.21
C ILE A 514 6.58 28.07 7.04
#